data_e51609e717f677a66cf181e44a80a0d1
#
_entry.id   e51609e717f677a66cf181e44a80a0d1
#
_cell.length_a   1.000
_cell.length_b   1.000
_cell.length_c   1.000
_cell.angle_alpha   90.00
_cell.angle_beta   90.00
_cell.angle_gamma   90.00
#
_symmetry.space_group_name_H-M   'P 1'
#
loop_
_entity.id
_entity.type
_entity.pdbx_description
1 polymer ?
#
loop_
_entity_poly.entity_id
_entity_poly.type
_entity_poly.pdbx_seq_one_letter_code
_entity_poly.pdbx_strand_id
1 'polypeptide(L)'
;GFFFPWLQLGGTLVLHHPMDVAVFLAQIRDERVAYTIAPPAVLNMLLQKRELLAGADLSSLRLVASGSAPLAPWMVRAFQEEFGIVVVNIFGSNEGMAFASSGLDVPDPDHRATLFPRFGVEGLAWSNPIAARMRSRLVDIESGSVITEPGHPGEMQIQGPNVIDGYFDAPQGNAGVFSADGWFRSGDMFEIAPEDPRFYRFTGRCKDIIIRGGMKISPDE
;
A
#
# COMPACT_ATOMS: atom_id res chain seq x y z
N GLY A 1 -4.74 12.32 2.92
CA GLY A 1 -5.68 11.46 2.24
C GLY A 1 -7.07 11.32 2.86
N PHE A 2 -7.34 11.71 4.17
CA PHE A 2 -8.64 11.40 4.82
C PHE A 2 -9.66 12.52 4.78
N PHE A 3 -9.24 13.76 4.69
CA PHE A 3 -10.16 14.90 4.77
C PHE A 3 -11.23 14.90 3.67
N PHE A 4 -10.86 14.62 2.43
CA PHE A 4 -11.82 14.64 1.33
C PHE A 4 -12.85 13.50 1.41
N PRO A 5 -12.48 12.24 1.64
CA PRO A 5 -13.45 11.18 1.88
C PRO A 5 -14.34 11.45 3.08
N TRP A 6 -13.80 11.98 4.20
CA TRP A 6 -14.59 12.36 5.35
C TRP A 6 -15.64 13.44 5.01
N LEU A 7 -15.24 14.49 4.30
CA LEU A 7 -16.18 15.54 3.87
C LEU A 7 -17.29 14.99 2.97
N GLN A 8 -16.96 14.06 2.07
CA GLN A 8 -17.94 13.46 1.16
C GLN A 8 -18.90 12.52 1.87
N LEU A 9 -18.43 11.77 2.85
CA LEU A 9 -19.22 10.76 3.56
C LEU A 9 -20.02 11.34 4.73
N GLY A 10 -19.70 12.57 5.19
CA GLY A 10 -20.39 13.23 6.32
C GLY A 10 -20.17 12.53 7.66
N GLY A 11 -19.08 11.78 7.80
CA GLY A 11 -18.76 11.09 9.05
C GLY A 11 -18.12 12.01 10.10
N THR A 12 -17.74 11.43 11.25
CA THR A 12 -16.94 12.09 12.28
C THR A 12 -15.46 11.79 12.08
N LEU A 13 -14.62 12.81 12.10
CA LEU A 13 -13.16 12.66 12.05
C LEU A 13 -12.58 12.89 13.45
N VAL A 14 -11.97 11.86 14.01
CA VAL A 14 -11.26 11.93 15.30
C VAL A 14 -9.77 12.16 15.00
N LEU A 15 -9.25 13.31 15.45
CA LEU A 15 -7.85 13.68 15.26
C LEU A 15 -7.01 13.22 16.44
N HIS A 16 -5.82 12.71 16.14
CA HIS A 16 -4.87 12.21 17.12
C HIS A 16 -3.45 12.69 16.83
N HIS A 17 -2.90 13.54 17.73
CA HIS A 17 -1.54 14.06 17.65
C HIS A 17 -1.11 14.69 18.99
N PRO A 18 0.08 14.42 19.52
CA PRO A 18 1.05 13.41 19.05
C PRO A 18 0.55 11.98 19.31
N MET A 19 1.22 10.98 18.71
CA MET A 19 0.83 9.58 18.89
C MET A 19 1.04 9.13 20.34
N ASP A 20 -0.07 8.82 21.01
CA ASP A 20 -0.14 8.19 22.31
C ASP A 20 -1.06 6.97 22.23
N VAL A 21 -0.55 5.80 22.55
CA VAL A 21 -1.26 4.54 22.35
C VAL A 21 -2.47 4.41 23.26
N ALA A 22 -2.36 4.87 24.52
CA ALA A 22 -3.47 4.80 25.47
C ALA A 22 -4.63 5.70 25.03
N VAL A 23 -4.31 6.93 24.62
CA VAL A 23 -5.29 7.87 24.05
C VAL A 23 -5.88 7.33 22.77
N PHE A 24 -5.06 6.75 21.88
CA PHE A 24 -5.54 6.15 20.62
C PHE A 24 -6.57 5.03 20.86
N LEU A 25 -6.28 4.12 21.79
CA LEU A 25 -7.22 3.04 22.14
C LEU A 25 -8.48 3.57 22.83
N ALA A 26 -8.34 4.57 23.70
CA ALA A 26 -9.49 5.22 24.33
C ALA A 26 -10.38 5.90 23.30
N GLN A 27 -9.82 6.62 22.34
CA GLN A 27 -10.59 7.25 21.25
C GLN A 27 -11.32 6.23 20.38
N ILE A 28 -10.70 5.06 20.07
CA ILE A 28 -11.38 3.99 19.33
C ILE A 28 -12.63 3.55 20.08
N ARG A 29 -12.54 3.33 21.38
CA ARG A 29 -13.66 2.92 22.24
C ARG A 29 -14.71 4.03 22.35
N ASP A 30 -14.29 5.23 22.80
CA ASP A 30 -15.21 6.30 23.23
C ASP A 30 -15.94 6.93 22.04
N GLU A 31 -15.24 7.13 20.93
CA GLU A 31 -15.78 7.68 19.69
C GLU A 31 -16.33 6.59 18.73
N ARG A 32 -16.25 5.31 19.14
CA ARG A 32 -16.68 4.16 18.34
C ARG A 32 -16.13 4.16 16.92
N VAL A 33 -14.82 4.38 16.80
CA VAL A 33 -14.12 4.49 15.53
C VAL A 33 -14.27 3.19 14.73
N ALA A 34 -14.81 3.29 13.53
CA ALA A 34 -15.01 2.12 12.65
C ALA A 34 -13.85 1.87 11.69
N TYR A 35 -13.07 2.92 11.39
CA TYR A 35 -11.94 2.90 10.47
C TYR A 35 -10.81 3.79 10.97
N THR A 36 -9.58 3.32 10.88
CA THR A 36 -8.40 4.12 11.20
C THR A 36 -7.22 3.79 10.28
N ILE A 37 -6.18 4.62 10.36
CA ILE A 37 -4.85 4.30 9.82
C ILE A 37 -3.87 4.18 10.97
N ALA A 38 -3.01 3.17 10.91
CA ALA A 38 -1.89 3.03 11.82
C ALA A 38 -0.65 2.49 11.10
N PRO A 39 0.55 3.01 11.42
CA PRO A 39 1.80 2.43 10.91
C PRO A 39 1.95 0.97 11.35
N PRO A 40 2.63 0.12 10.54
CA PRO A 40 2.88 -1.29 10.90
C PRO A 40 3.56 -1.45 12.26
N ALA A 41 4.45 -0.53 12.62
CA ALA A 41 5.14 -0.54 13.91
C ALA A 41 4.17 -0.46 15.11
N VAL A 42 3.11 0.36 15.00
CA VAL A 42 2.09 0.48 16.04
C VAL A 42 1.29 -0.81 16.15
N LEU A 43 0.87 -1.39 15.02
CA LEU A 43 0.09 -2.63 14.99
C LEU A 43 0.91 -3.80 15.57
N ASN A 44 2.17 -3.93 15.15
CA ASN A 44 3.09 -4.94 15.69
C ASN A 44 3.27 -4.77 17.21
N MET A 45 3.47 -3.55 17.68
CA MET A 45 3.64 -3.26 19.10
C MET A 45 2.39 -3.65 19.91
N LEU A 46 1.19 -3.36 19.42
CA LEU A 46 -0.06 -3.73 20.10
C LEU A 46 -0.19 -5.24 20.27
N LEU A 47 0.18 -6.02 19.27
CA LEU A 47 0.14 -7.49 19.35
C LEU A 47 1.27 -8.07 20.24
N GLN A 48 2.44 -7.44 20.26
CA GLN A 48 3.56 -7.86 21.10
C GLN A 48 3.34 -7.50 22.57
N LYS A 49 2.67 -6.37 22.84
CA LYS A 49 2.34 -5.89 24.18
C LYS A 49 0.85 -6.04 24.45
N ARG A 50 0.41 -7.30 24.54
CA ARG A 50 -1.03 -7.63 24.69
C ARG A 50 -1.69 -7.00 25.91
N GLU A 51 -0.92 -6.65 26.92
CA GLU A 51 -1.40 -5.90 28.07
C GLU A 51 -2.00 -4.54 27.70
N LEU A 52 -1.56 -3.92 26.59
CA LEU A 52 -2.14 -2.68 26.08
C LEU A 52 -3.53 -2.89 25.51
N LEU A 53 -3.82 -4.09 25.01
CA LEU A 53 -5.13 -4.49 24.49
C LEU A 53 -6.05 -5.04 25.58
N ALA A 54 -5.48 -5.40 26.75
CA ALA A 54 -6.26 -5.89 27.89
C ALA A 54 -7.21 -4.77 28.38
N GLY A 55 -8.50 -4.94 28.17
CA GLY A 55 -9.51 -3.93 28.50
C GLY A 55 -9.75 -2.86 27.43
N ALA A 56 -9.07 -2.92 26.29
CA ALA A 56 -9.40 -2.08 25.16
C ALA A 56 -10.65 -2.63 24.44
N ASP A 57 -11.67 -1.79 24.26
CA ASP A 57 -12.81 -2.14 23.43
C ASP A 57 -12.57 -1.73 21.98
N LEU A 58 -12.27 -2.71 21.15
CA LEU A 58 -12.05 -2.54 19.71
C LEU A 58 -13.30 -2.97 18.89
N SER A 59 -14.43 -3.25 19.51
CA SER A 59 -15.62 -3.84 18.87
C SER A 59 -16.20 -2.99 17.74
N SER A 60 -15.97 -1.67 17.77
CA SER A 60 -16.40 -0.75 16.71
C SER A 60 -15.46 -0.74 15.50
N LEU A 61 -14.17 -1.10 15.70
CA LEU A 61 -13.14 -1.01 14.68
C LEU A 61 -13.25 -2.18 13.70
N ARG A 62 -13.57 -1.91 12.47
CA ARG A 62 -13.76 -2.93 11.42
C ARG A 62 -12.58 -3.03 10.48
N LEU A 63 -11.87 -1.91 10.28
CA LEU A 63 -10.83 -1.81 9.28
C LEU A 63 -9.70 -0.90 9.74
N VAL A 64 -8.47 -1.33 9.52
CA VAL A 64 -7.26 -0.53 9.70
C VAL A 64 -6.48 -0.51 8.40
N ALA A 65 -6.26 0.67 7.82
CA ALA A 65 -5.30 0.80 6.74
C ALA A 65 -3.88 0.93 7.32
N SER A 66 -2.93 0.23 6.72
CA SER A 66 -1.53 0.27 7.13
C SER A 66 -0.62 0.23 5.91
N GLY A 67 0.50 0.92 5.98
CA GLY A 67 1.46 1.03 4.88
C GLY A 67 2.67 1.86 5.29
N SER A 68 3.41 2.40 4.33
CA SER A 68 4.70 3.10 4.49
C SER A 68 5.88 2.17 4.83
N ALA A 69 5.63 0.92 5.15
CA ALA A 69 6.61 -0.15 5.31
C ALA A 69 5.93 -1.50 5.03
N PRO A 70 6.68 -2.56 4.72
CA PRO A 70 6.12 -3.90 4.53
C PRO A 70 5.32 -4.37 5.75
N LEU A 71 4.18 -5.02 5.51
CA LEU A 71 3.38 -5.61 6.56
C LEU A 71 3.86 -7.03 6.86
N ALA A 72 3.92 -7.36 8.15
CA ALA A 72 4.18 -8.73 8.57
C ALA A 72 2.90 -9.59 8.41
N PRO A 73 2.92 -10.70 7.66
CA PRO A 73 1.75 -11.55 7.46
C PRO A 73 1.09 -12.00 8.77
N TRP A 74 1.91 -12.41 9.76
CA TRP A 74 1.41 -12.82 11.07
C TRP A 74 0.57 -11.74 11.78
N MET A 75 0.94 -10.47 11.62
CA MET A 75 0.22 -9.33 12.21
C MET A 75 -1.13 -9.12 11.53
N VAL A 76 -1.17 -9.15 10.20
CA VAL A 76 -2.41 -9.00 9.43
C VAL A 76 -3.39 -10.13 9.76
N ARG A 77 -2.88 -11.36 9.87
CA ARG A 77 -3.65 -12.54 10.27
C ARG A 77 -4.18 -12.43 11.69
N ALA A 78 -3.33 -12.07 12.66
CA ALA A 78 -3.73 -11.95 14.05
C ALA A 78 -4.85 -10.92 14.28
N PHE A 79 -4.78 -9.74 13.62
CA PHE A 79 -5.87 -8.77 13.71
C PHE A 79 -7.19 -9.31 13.15
N GLN A 80 -7.14 -10.07 12.07
CA GLN A 80 -8.34 -10.64 11.47
C GLN A 80 -8.91 -11.78 12.32
N GLU A 81 -8.08 -12.74 12.77
CA GLU A 81 -8.54 -13.94 13.46
C GLU A 81 -8.94 -13.67 14.92
N GLU A 82 -8.20 -12.80 15.62
CA GLU A 82 -8.43 -12.58 17.05
C GLU A 82 -9.42 -11.44 17.33
N PHE A 83 -9.44 -10.41 16.46
CA PHE A 83 -10.25 -9.20 16.69
C PHE A 83 -11.32 -8.97 15.62
N GLY A 84 -11.36 -9.76 14.54
CA GLY A 84 -12.26 -9.53 13.41
C GLY A 84 -11.97 -8.27 12.62
N ILE A 85 -10.78 -7.68 12.80
CA ILE A 85 -10.37 -6.42 12.17
C ILE A 85 -9.61 -6.70 10.87
N VAL A 86 -10.10 -6.16 9.76
CA VAL A 86 -9.42 -6.28 8.47
C VAL A 86 -8.30 -5.25 8.38
N VAL A 87 -7.05 -5.71 8.27
CA VAL A 87 -5.92 -4.83 7.96
C VAL A 87 -5.79 -4.74 6.44
N VAL A 88 -5.96 -3.54 5.88
CA VAL A 88 -5.77 -3.24 4.46
C VAL A 88 -4.35 -2.76 4.25
N ASN A 89 -3.59 -3.47 3.41
CA ASN A 89 -2.26 -3.03 3.02
C ASN A 89 -2.38 -1.93 1.96
N ILE A 90 -1.84 -0.75 2.25
CA ILE A 90 -1.83 0.38 1.33
C ILE A 90 -0.41 0.72 0.90
N PHE A 91 -0.22 0.91 -0.40
CA PHE A 91 1.01 1.38 -0.99
C PHE A 91 0.72 2.57 -1.90
N GLY A 92 1.45 3.67 -1.69
CA GLY A 92 1.18 4.85 -2.50
C GLY A 92 2.22 5.95 -2.33
N SER A 93 2.12 6.92 -3.22
CA SER A 93 2.90 8.15 -3.18
C SER A 93 1.99 9.36 -3.38
N ASN A 94 2.49 10.54 -3.02
CA ASN A 94 1.78 11.81 -3.24
C ASN A 94 1.63 12.14 -4.72
N GLU A 95 2.47 11.58 -5.57
CA GLU A 95 2.45 11.73 -7.01
C GLU A 95 1.29 10.99 -7.69
N GLY A 96 0.56 10.17 -6.94
CA GLY A 96 -0.68 9.56 -7.40
C GLY A 96 -0.70 8.04 -7.42
N MET A 97 0.39 7.38 -7.04
CA MET A 97 0.36 5.92 -6.89
C MET A 97 -0.50 5.55 -5.67
N ALA A 98 -1.46 4.65 -5.86
CA ALA A 98 -2.39 4.24 -4.82
C ALA A 98 -2.86 2.80 -5.04
N PHE A 99 -2.15 1.83 -4.47
CA PHE A 99 -2.59 0.45 -4.40
C PHE A 99 -3.17 0.15 -3.02
N ALA A 100 -4.20 -0.67 -2.98
CA ALA A 100 -4.80 -1.12 -1.74
C ALA A 100 -5.20 -2.59 -1.86
N SER A 101 -4.71 -3.40 -0.94
CA SER A 101 -5.09 -4.81 -0.82
C SER A 101 -6.18 -4.92 0.22
N SER A 102 -7.43 -4.85 -0.24
CA SER A 102 -8.62 -4.96 0.61
C SER A 102 -8.98 -6.41 0.88
N GLY A 103 -9.75 -6.65 1.93
CA GLY A 103 -10.30 -8.00 2.19
C GLY A 103 -11.28 -8.50 1.11
N LEU A 104 -11.81 -7.61 0.27
CA LEU A 104 -12.69 -7.96 -0.84
C LEU A 104 -11.91 -8.53 -2.03
N ASP A 105 -10.75 -7.95 -2.33
CA ASP A 105 -9.92 -8.36 -3.46
C ASP A 105 -8.88 -9.42 -3.06
N VAL A 106 -8.43 -9.40 -1.80
CA VAL A 106 -7.42 -10.29 -1.23
C VAL A 106 -7.94 -10.82 0.12
N PRO A 107 -8.82 -11.84 0.13
CA PRO A 107 -9.42 -12.36 1.37
C PRO A 107 -8.40 -12.98 2.32
N ASP A 108 -7.40 -13.68 1.78
CA ASP A 108 -6.33 -14.30 2.57
C ASP A 108 -5.46 -13.22 3.23
N PRO A 109 -5.28 -13.22 4.57
CA PRO A 109 -4.54 -12.19 5.28
C PRO A 109 -3.04 -12.20 4.98
N ASP A 110 -2.44 -13.35 4.68
CA ASP A 110 -1.02 -13.45 4.37
C ASP A 110 -0.73 -12.87 2.98
N HIS A 111 -1.58 -13.20 2.01
CA HIS A 111 -1.51 -12.59 0.68
C HIS A 111 -1.80 -11.08 0.75
N ARG A 112 -2.79 -10.67 1.56
CA ARG A 112 -3.11 -9.24 1.73
C ARG A 112 -1.96 -8.43 2.32
N ALA A 113 -1.12 -9.04 3.14
CA ALA A 113 0.06 -8.39 3.68
C ALA A 113 1.13 -8.07 2.63
N THR A 114 1.19 -8.81 1.53
CA THR A 114 2.34 -8.80 0.62
C THR A 114 1.99 -8.51 -0.84
N LEU A 115 0.74 -8.75 -1.26
CA LEU A 115 0.31 -8.65 -2.65
C LEU A 115 -0.58 -7.43 -2.88
N PHE A 116 -0.44 -6.81 -4.05
CA PHE A 116 -1.22 -5.67 -4.49
C PHE A 116 -1.93 -5.97 -5.81
N PRO A 117 -3.22 -5.64 -5.95
CA PRO A 117 -3.96 -5.81 -7.20
C PRO A 117 -3.29 -5.08 -8.38
N ARG A 118 -3.20 -5.73 -9.53
CA ARG A 118 -2.67 -5.15 -10.76
C ARG A 118 -3.73 -4.29 -11.43
N PHE A 119 -3.72 -2.99 -11.16
CA PHE A 119 -4.71 -2.04 -11.69
C PHE A 119 -4.50 -1.77 -13.18
N GLY A 120 -5.62 -1.69 -13.92
CA GLY A 120 -5.65 -1.34 -15.33
C GLY A 120 -5.04 -2.38 -16.28
N VAL A 121 -4.92 -3.61 -15.84
CA VAL A 121 -4.53 -4.75 -16.68
C VAL A 121 -5.78 -5.38 -17.28
N GLU A 122 -5.75 -5.62 -18.58
CA GLU A 122 -6.87 -6.20 -19.33
C GLU A 122 -7.30 -7.56 -18.75
N GLY A 123 -8.60 -7.75 -18.62
CA GLY A 123 -9.17 -8.98 -18.04
C GLY A 123 -9.19 -9.03 -16.51
N LEU A 124 -8.59 -8.07 -15.79
CA LEU A 124 -8.64 -7.99 -14.34
C LEU A 124 -9.63 -6.92 -13.87
N ALA A 125 -10.50 -7.30 -12.95
CA ALA A 125 -11.46 -6.40 -12.30
C ALA A 125 -11.28 -6.44 -10.78
N TRP A 126 -11.36 -5.29 -10.14
CA TRP A 126 -11.12 -5.11 -8.72
C TRP A 126 -12.25 -4.32 -8.06
N SER A 127 -12.44 -4.50 -6.75
CA SER A 127 -13.47 -3.80 -5.99
C SER A 127 -13.26 -2.28 -5.91
N ASN A 128 -12.02 -1.84 -6.00
CA ASN A 128 -11.68 -0.42 -5.96
C ASN A 128 -11.95 0.24 -7.32
N PRO A 129 -12.88 1.22 -7.42
CA PRO A 129 -13.23 1.87 -8.70
C PRO A 129 -12.06 2.58 -9.40
N ILE A 130 -11.03 3.01 -8.66
CA ILE A 130 -9.85 3.65 -9.25
C ILE A 130 -9.08 2.66 -10.15
N ALA A 131 -9.18 1.37 -9.88
CA ALA A 131 -8.51 0.33 -10.65
C ALA A 131 -8.88 0.35 -12.14
N ALA A 132 -10.11 0.71 -12.47
CA ALA A 132 -10.57 0.84 -13.85
C ALA A 132 -10.08 2.13 -14.55
N ARG A 133 -9.54 3.09 -13.79
CA ARG A 133 -9.13 4.42 -14.30
C ARG A 133 -7.61 4.60 -14.30
N MET A 134 -6.89 3.76 -13.56
CA MET A 134 -5.43 3.70 -13.54
C MET A 134 -4.93 2.62 -14.50
N ARG A 135 -3.72 2.79 -14.96
CA ARG A 135 -2.93 1.76 -15.64
C ARG A 135 -1.61 1.60 -14.92
N SER A 136 -1.12 0.38 -14.86
CA SER A 136 0.16 0.02 -14.26
C SER A 136 0.94 -0.93 -15.17
N ARG A 137 2.26 -0.79 -15.19
CA ARG A 137 3.18 -1.70 -15.87
C ARG A 137 4.47 -1.82 -15.09
N LEU A 138 5.20 -2.89 -15.31
CA LEU A 138 6.57 -3.05 -14.85
C LEU A 138 7.53 -2.88 -16.02
N VAL A 139 8.61 -2.17 -15.80
CA VAL A 139 9.64 -1.93 -16.83
C VAL A 139 10.99 -2.33 -16.29
N ASP A 140 11.69 -3.15 -17.04
CA ASP A 140 13.06 -3.54 -16.72
C ASP A 140 13.98 -2.32 -16.79
N ILE A 141 14.72 -2.03 -15.71
CA ILE A 141 15.52 -0.79 -15.58
C ILE A 141 16.75 -0.76 -16.48
N GLU A 142 17.21 -1.91 -17.00
CA GLU A 142 18.39 -1.98 -17.87
C GLU A 142 17.99 -1.90 -19.34
N SER A 143 17.04 -2.75 -19.77
CA SER A 143 16.60 -2.83 -21.16
C SER A 143 15.52 -1.83 -21.55
N GLY A 144 14.77 -1.29 -20.56
CA GLY A 144 13.59 -0.47 -20.80
C GLY A 144 12.38 -1.25 -21.32
N SER A 145 12.44 -2.58 -21.35
CA SER A 145 11.36 -3.44 -21.87
C SER A 145 10.25 -3.62 -20.83
N VAL A 146 9.00 -3.69 -21.27
CA VAL A 146 7.86 -4.02 -20.40
C VAL A 146 7.95 -5.49 -19.98
N ILE A 147 7.82 -5.74 -18.68
CA ILE A 147 7.84 -7.07 -18.09
C ILE A 147 6.40 -7.63 -18.09
N THR A 148 6.24 -8.81 -18.67
CA THR A 148 4.96 -9.54 -18.73
C THR A 148 5.00 -10.85 -17.96
N GLU A 149 6.19 -11.37 -17.69
CA GLU A 149 6.40 -12.64 -17.03
C GLU A 149 6.52 -12.49 -15.52
N PRO A 150 5.93 -13.42 -14.72
CA PRO A 150 6.05 -13.42 -13.27
C PRO A 150 7.49 -13.61 -12.77
N GLY A 151 7.79 -13.10 -11.57
CA GLY A 151 9.05 -13.30 -10.88
C GLY A 151 10.22 -12.47 -11.41
N HIS A 152 9.95 -11.50 -12.27
CA HIS A 152 10.96 -10.56 -12.78
C HIS A 152 10.73 -9.16 -12.19
N PRO A 153 11.63 -8.67 -11.33
CA PRO A 153 11.53 -7.32 -10.78
C PRO A 153 11.73 -6.23 -11.83
N GLY A 154 10.87 -5.22 -11.79
CA GLY A 154 10.97 -4.04 -12.64
C GLY A 154 10.43 -2.79 -11.96
N GLU A 155 10.78 -1.62 -12.50
CA GLU A 155 10.25 -0.34 -12.03
C GLU A 155 8.74 -0.28 -12.29
N MET A 156 7.97 0.00 -11.24
CA MET A 156 6.56 0.28 -11.36
C MET A 156 6.35 1.62 -12.06
N GLN A 157 5.62 1.59 -13.15
CA GLN A 157 5.17 2.79 -13.86
C GLN A 157 3.64 2.84 -13.88
N ILE A 158 3.09 4.03 -13.65
CA ILE A 158 1.65 4.24 -13.56
C ILE A 158 1.19 5.39 -14.46
N GLN A 159 -0.07 5.30 -14.87
CA GLN A 159 -0.75 6.35 -15.62
C GLN A 159 -2.22 6.39 -15.19
N GLY A 160 -2.78 7.59 -15.01
CA GLY A 160 -4.19 7.73 -14.61
C GLY A 160 -4.51 9.14 -14.14
N PRO A 161 -5.80 9.42 -13.89
CA PRO A 161 -6.27 10.79 -13.56
C PRO A 161 -5.84 11.27 -12.18
N ASN A 162 -5.31 10.41 -11.33
CA ASN A 162 -4.78 10.73 -10.01
C ASN A 162 -3.25 10.96 -10.01
N VAL A 163 -2.58 10.72 -11.13
CA VAL A 163 -1.14 10.97 -11.28
C VAL A 163 -0.93 12.46 -11.55
N ILE A 164 0.05 13.08 -10.89
CA ILE A 164 0.42 14.48 -11.12
C ILE A 164 0.90 14.70 -12.56
N ASP A 165 0.74 15.92 -13.08
CA ASP A 165 1.30 16.31 -14.37
C ASP A 165 2.79 16.71 -14.28
N GLY A 166 3.29 16.90 -13.07
CA GLY A 166 4.67 17.27 -12.76
C GLY A 166 4.80 17.99 -11.44
N TYR A 167 6.04 18.18 -10.98
CA TYR A 167 6.33 19.00 -9.80
C TYR A 167 6.28 20.49 -10.17
N PHE A 168 5.65 21.28 -9.31
CA PHE A 168 5.50 22.71 -9.50
C PHE A 168 6.85 23.41 -9.50
N ASP A 169 7.10 24.26 -10.51
CA ASP A 169 8.32 25.06 -10.67
C ASP A 169 9.64 24.29 -10.50
N ALA A 170 9.68 23.04 -10.98
CA ALA A 170 10.82 22.15 -10.82
C ALA A 170 11.20 21.46 -12.15
N PRO A 171 11.66 22.21 -13.18
CA PRO A 171 11.98 21.61 -14.49
C PRO A 171 13.04 20.52 -14.41
N GLN A 172 14.05 20.68 -13.55
CA GLN A 172 15.08 19.66 -13.33
C GLN A 172 14.52 18.44 -12.57
N GLY A 173 13.61 18.66 -11.58
CA GLY A 173 12.92 17.59 -10.85
C GLY A 173 11.97 16.80 -11.73
N ASN A 174 11.42 17.41 -12.78
CA ASN A 174 10.54 16.76 -13.74
C ASN A 174 11.30 15.97 -14.83
N ALA A 175 12.58 16.23 -15.00
CA ALA A 175 13.40 15.52 -15.97
C ALA A 175 13.52 14.03 -15.59
N GLY A 176 13.02 13.15 -16.45
CA GLY A 176 13.07 11.70 -16.25
C GLY A 176 12.03 11.11 -15.28
N VAL A 177 11.14 11.94 -14.69
CA VAL A 177 10.04 11.47 -13.85
C VAL A 177 8.95 10.79 -14.68
N PHE A 178 8.83 11.18 -15.95
CA PHE A 178 7.94 10.53 -16.90
C PHE A 178 8.74 9.84 -18.00
N SER A 179 8.24 8.69 -18.46
CA SER A 179 8.73 8.06 -19.68
C SER A 179 8.31 8.86 -20.92
N ALA A 180 8.94 8.59 -22.07
CA ALA A 180 8.62 9.27 -23.32
C ALA A 180 7.17 9.09 -23.78
N ASP A 181 6.53 8.01 -23.35
CA ASP A 181 5.12 7.67 -23.61
C ASP A 181 4.16 8.09 -22.47
N GLY A 182 4.63 8.94 -21.54
CA GLY A 182 3.82 9.63 -20.54
C GLY A 182 3.47 8.81 -19.28
N TRP A 183 4.24 7.77 -18.96
CA TRP A 183 4.07 7.03 -17.71
C TRP A 183 4.92 7.64 -16.60
N PHE A 184 4.32 7.84 -15.44
CA PHE A 184 5.04 8.24 -14.24
C PHE A 184 5.91 7.09 -13.73
N ARG A 185 7.18 7.38 -13.51
CA ARG A 185 8.20 6.46 -13.01
C ARG A 185 8.24 6.58 -11.49
N SER A 186 7.78 5.54 -10.80
CA SER A 186 7.65 5.60 -9.33
C SER A 186 8.98 5.53 -8.58
N GLY A 187 10.00 4.94 -9.21
CA GLY A 187 11.25 4.60 -8.55
C GLY A 187 11.13 3.42 -7.57
N ASP A 188 9.97 2.75 -7.54
CA ASP A 188 9.72 1.58 -6.71
C ASP A 188 9.72 0.32 -7.58
N MET A 189 10.30 -0.75 -7.05
CA MET A 189 10.43 -2.03 -7.73
C MET A 189 9.33 -3.00 -7.30
N PHE A 190 8.74 -3.65 -8.30
CA PHE A 190 7.74 -4.69 -8.10
C PHE A 190 8.03 -5.86 -9.03
N GLU A 191 7.47 -7.02 -8.71
CA GLU A 191 7.35 -8.14 -9.61
C GLU A 191 5.88 -8.52 -9.81
N ILE A 192 5.56 -9.19 -10.92
CA ILE A 192 4.30 -9.92 -11.02
C ILE A 192 4.45 -11.15 -10.14
N ALA A 193 3.54 -11.33 -9.18
CA ALA A 193 3.65 -12.39 -8.18
C ALA A 193 3.58 -13.79 -8.86
N PRO A 194 4.58 -14.66 -8.68
CA PRO A 194 4.59 -15.98 -9.31
C PRO A 194 3.45 -16.89 -8.85
N GLU A 195 3.03 -16.76 -7.60
CA GLU A 195 1.96 -17.57 -7.01
C GLU A 195 0.56 -17.16 -7.48
N ASP A 196 0.39 -15.90 -7.88
CA ASP A 196 -0.85 -15.39 -8.47
C ASP A 196 -0.56 -14.18 -9.38
N PRO A 197 -0.47 -14.38 -10.70
CA PRO A 197 -0.13 -13.31 -11.65
C PRO A 197 -1.14 -12.17 -11.76
N ARG A 198 -2.24 -12.23 -11.04
CA ARG A 198 -3.19 -11.11 -10.92
C ARG A 198 -2.66 -9.99 -10.02
N PHE A 199 -1.60 -10.24 -9.27
CA PHE A 199 -1.05 -9.34 -8.27
C PHE A 199 0.38 -8.92 -8.56
N TYR A 200 0.76 -7.79 -7.99
CA TYR A 200 2.13 -7.36 -7.82
C TYR A 200 2.62 -7.64 -6.40
N ARG A 201 3.94 -7.87 -6.27
CA ARG A 201 4.67 -7.87 -5.00
C ARG A 201 5.71 -6.77 -5.03
N PHE A 202 5.79 -5.96 -3.95
CA PHE A 202 6.86 -5.00 -3.78
C PHE A 202 8.18 -5.71 -3.49
N THR A 203 9.27 -5.29 -4.17
CA THR A 203 10.59 -5.90 -4.05
C THR A 203 11.69 -4.92 -3.67
N GLY A 204 11.36 -3.63 -3.47
CA GLY A 204 12.34 -2.62 -3.05
C GLY A 204 12.25 -1.32 -3.82
N ARG A 205 13.33 -0.56 -3.84
CA ARG A 205 13.42 0.73 -4.56
C ARG A 205 14.54 0.70 -5.59
N CYS A 206 14.33 1.38 -6.73
CA CYS A 206 15.33 1.42 -7.80
C CYS A 206 16.71 1.95 -7.36
N LYS A 207 16.74 2.93 -6.43
CA LYS A 207 18.00 3.52 -5.93
C LYS A 207 18.71 2.68 -4.87
N ASP A 208 18.00 1.77 -4.24
CA ASP A 208 18.52 0.97 -3.13
C ASP A 208 18.98 -0.41 -3.61
N ILE A 209 18.74 -0.76 -4.90
CA ILE A 209 19.14 -2.03 -5.47
C ILE A 209 20.65 -2.08 -5.68
N ILE A 210 21.26 -3.11 -5.09
CA ILE A 210 22.66 -3.46 -5.31
C ILE A 210 22.75 -4.42 -6.50
N ILE A 211 23.44 -4.00 -7.57
CA ILE A 211 23.70 -4.87 -8.71
C ILE A 211 25.06 -5.53 -8.51
N ARG A 212 25.08 -6.87 -8.38
CA ARG A 212 26.32 -7.65 -8.25
C ARG A 212 26.29 -8.87 -9.17
N GLY A 213 27.19 -8.88 -10.15
CA GLY A 213 27.30 -10.01 -11.10
C GLY A 213 26.02 -10.27 -11.92
N GLY A 214 25.26 -9.21 -12.25
CA GLY A 214 23.99 -9.31 -12.98
C GLY A 214 22.78 -9.67 -12.11
N MET A 215 22.97 -9.88 -10.80
CA MET A 215 21.87 -10.08 -9.84
C MET A 215 21.50 -8.76 -9.21
N LYS A 216 20.18 -8.51 -9.11
CA LYS A 216 19.57 -7.36 -8.42
C LYS A 216 19.24 -7.81 -6.98
N ILE A 217 19.91 -7.22 -6.00
CA ILE A 217 19.76 -7.55 -4.58
C ILE A 217 19.07 -6.36 -3.91
N SER A 218 17.93 -6.58 -3.28
CA SER A 218 17.29 -5.59 -2.42
C SER A 218 17.98 -5.59 -1.05
N PRO A 219 18.27 -4.41 -0.46
CA PRO A 219 18.80 -4.34 0.89
C PRO A 219 17.79 -4.79 1.97
N ASP A 220 16.51 -4.99 1.58
CA ASP A 220 15.44 -5.46 2.47
C ASP A 220 15.30 -7.00 2.47
N GLU A 221 16.08 -7.71 1.66
CA GLU A 221 16.23 -9.17 1.67
C GLU A 221 17.34 -9.60 2.64
#